data_dee1d4bd33dabfa1b6eb7ec96c0fed02
#
_entry.id   dee1d4bd33dabfa1b6eb7ec96c0fed02
#
_cell.length_a   1.000
_cell.length_b   1.000
_cell.length_c   1.000
_cell.angle_alpha   90.00
_cell.angle_beta   90.00
_cell.angle_gamma   90.00
#
_symmetry.space_group_name_H-M   'P 1'
#
loop_
_entity.id
_entity.type
_entity.pdbx_description
1 polymer ?
#
loop_
_entity_poly.entity_id
_entity_poly.type
_entity_poly.pdbx_seq_one_letter_code
_entity_poly.pdbx_strand_id
1 'polypeptide(L)'
;MKRAISLDAFRGYAIVMMVLSGTIASNVLPAWMYHAQVGPRTGYNFDPTLYGITWVDLVFPFFLFALGAAIPFSIGGKLDKGERIGKVIGDCVLRGLRLTFFAIFIQHMYPWATSSPQDTDSWLLSIGAFILMFPM
;
A
#
# COMPACT_ATOMS: atom_id res chain seq x y z
N MET A 1 -11.68 16.60 -18.96
CA MET A 1 -11.61 16.56 -17.48
C MET A 1 -10.27 17.08 -17.01
N LYS A 2 -10.26 18.04 -16.09
CA LYS A 2 -9.01 18.44 -15.44
C LYS A 2 -8.59 17.32 -14.49
N ARG A 3 -7.39 16.80 -14.67
CA ARG A 3 -6.80 15.81 -13.78
C ARG A 3 -6.63 16.44 -12.38
N ALA A 4 -7.02 15.74 -11.34
CA ALA A 4 -6.87 16.24 -9.97
C ALA A 4 -5.40 16.05 -9.51
N ILE A 5 -4.51 16.89 -10.04
CA ILE A 5 -3.06 16.82 -9.81
C ILE A 5 -2.72 16.80 -8.31
N SER A 6 -3.49 17.54 -7.49
CA SER A 6 -3.30 17.58 -6.05
C SER A 6 -3.55 16.22 -5.38
N LEU A 7 -4.57 15.48 -5.81
CA LEU A 7 -4.84 14.12 -5.31
C LEU A 7 -3.77 13.13 -5.75
N ASP A 8 -3.30 13.23 -6.99
CA ASP A 8 -2.21 12.37 -7.48
C ASP A 8 -0.90 12.65 -6.74
N ALA A 9 -0.58 13.93 -6.50
CA ALA A 9 0.59 14.33 -5.72
C ALA A 9 0.50 13.84 -4.26
N PHE A 10 -0.68 13.96 -3.64
CA PHE A 10 -0.89 13.50 -2.27
C PHE A 10 -0.76 11.98 -2.13
N ARG A 11 -1.25 11.21 -3.11
CA ARG A 11 -1.06 9.75 -3.17
C ARG A 11 0.41 9.38 -3.34
N GLY A 12 1.11 10.06 -4.26
CA GLY A 12 2.55 9.87 -4.45
C GLY A 12 3.34 10.14 -3.18
N TYR A 13 3.03 11.23 -2.49
CA TYR A 13 3.63 11.56 -1.20
C TYR A 13 3.38 10.46 -0.15
N ALA A 14 2.14 9.99 0.00
CA ALA A 14 1.81 8.92 0.93
C ALA A 14 2.59 7.63 0.62
N ILE A 15 2.72 7.26 -0.67
CA ILE A 15 3.50 6.08 -1.08
C ILE A 15 4.99 6.25 -0.73
N VAL A 16 5.59 7.41 -1.05
CA VAL A 16 7.00 7.67 -0.73
C VAL A 16 7.25 7.58 0.77
N MET A 17 6.36 8.14 1.59
CA MET A 17 6.48 8.09 3.05
C MET A 17 6.29 6.68 3.60
N MET A 18 5.41 5.88 3.02
CA MET A 18 5.21 4.48 3.40
C MET A 18 6.47 3.65 3.09
N VAL A 19 7.06 3.82 1.91
CA VAL A 19 8.31 3.14 1.54
C VAL A 19 9.44 3.59 2.45
N LEU A 20 9.57 4.90 2.70
CA LEU A 20 10.59 5.46 3.58
C LEU A 20 10.51 4.86 4.99
N SER A 21 9.31 4.82 5.59
CA SER A 21 9.11 4.28 6.93
C SER A 21 9.39 2.77 7.03
N GLY A 22 9.18 2.02 5.94
CA GLY A 22 9.39 0.57 5.90
C GLY A 22 10.81 0.12 5.54
N THR A 23 11.62 1.01 4.94
CA THR A 23 12.96 0.65 4.45
C THR A 23 14.11 1.14 5.33
N ILE A 24 13.85 2.10 6.21
CA ILE A 24 14.90 2.65 7.08
C ILE A 24 15.03 1.81 8.35
N ALA A 25 16.27 1.51 8.71
CA ALA A 25 16.58 0.76 9.92
C ALA A 25 16.12 1.48 11.19
N SER A 26 15.83 0.71 12.23
CA SER A 26 15.49 1.22 13.55
C SER A 26 16.62 2.12 14.09
N ASN A 27 16.27 3.12 14.89
CA ASN A 27 17.21 4.08 15.49
C ASN A 27 17.82 5.16 14.58
N VAL A 28 17.44 5.21 13.30
CA VAL A 28 17.97 6.21 12.35
C VAL A 28 17.09 7.45 12.29
N LEU A 29 15.76 7.25 12.35
CA LEU A 29 14.79 8.34 12.24
C LEU A 29 14.39 8.90 13.61
N PRO A 30 13.90 10.16 13.67
CA PRO A 30 13.30 10.71 14.87
C PRO A 30 12.10 9.88 15.35
N ALA A 31 11.84 9.89 16.65
CA ALA A 31 10.78 9.06 17.26
C ALA A 31 9.37 9.25 16.65
N TRP A 32 9.05 10.46 16.18
CA TRP A 32 7.76 10.77 15.56
C TRP A 32 7.58 10.17 14.14
N MET A 33 8.65 9.65 13.55
CA MET A 33 8.63 8.95 12.26
C MET A 33 8.49 7.44 12.39
N TYR A 34 8.35 6.89 13.61
CA TYR A 34 8.00 5.50 13.84
C TYR A 34 6.56 5.39 14.32
N HIS A 35 5.96 4.21 14.16
CA HIS A 35 4.65 3.93 14.74
C HIS A 35 4.65 4.15 16.24
N ALA A 36 3.57 4.70 16.79
CA ALA A 36 3.49 4.97 18.22
C ALA A 36 3.72 3.71 19.07
N GLN A 37 3.20 2.57 18.59
CA GLN A 37 3.26 1.26 19.26
C GLN A 37 4.56 0.47 18.98
N VAL A 38 5.42 0.94 18.07
CA VAL A 38 6.69 0.25 17.67
C VAL A 38 7.87 1.21 17.71
N GLY A 39 7.74 2.31 18.41
CA GLY A 39 8.77 3.35 18.44
C GLY A 39 9.90 3.09 19.44
N PRO A 40 10.81 4.06 19.59
CA PRO A 40 11.91 3.98 20.56
C PRO A 40 11.46 3.75 22.01
N ARG A 41 10.23 4.16 22.35
CA ARG A 41 9.66 3.97 23.69
C ARG A 41 9.43 2.50 24.06
N THR A 42 9.24 1.65 23.06
CA THR A 42 8.99 0.20 23.24
C THR A 42 10.24 -0.63 22.96
N GLY A 43 11.40 -0.01 22.71
CA GLY A 43 12.58 -0.72 22.23
C GLY A 43 12.37 -1.39 20.87
N TYR A 44 11.51 -0.80 20.02
CA TYR A 44 11.10 -1.31 18.70
C TYR A 44 10.34 -2.64 18.71
N ASN A 45 9.79 -3.03 19.86
CA ASN A 45 8.84 -4.13 19.97
C ASN A 45 7.40 -3.58 19.90
N PHE A 46 6.48 -4.36 19.36
CA PHE A 46 5.08 -3.97 19.30
C PHE A 46 4.43 -4.00 20.69
N ASP A 47 3.93 -2.87 21.16
CA ASP A 47 3.18 -2.74 22.41
C ASP A 47 1.81 -2.10 22.14
N PRO A 48 0.73 -2.90 22.14
CA PRO A 48 -0.62 -2.41 21.88
C PRO A 48 -1.20 -1.56 23.01
N THR A 49 -0.55 -1.52 24.18
CA THR A 49 -1.03 -0.74 25.34
C THR A 49 -0.64 0.74 25.25
N LEU A 50 0.31 1.08 24.38
CA LEU A 50 0.71 2.46 24.16
C LEU A 50 -0.28 3.21 23.29
N TYR A 51 -0.83 4.28 23.85
CA TYR A 51 -1.69 5.19 23.13
C TYR A 51 -0.86 6.26 22.40
N GLY A 52 -1.31 6.61 21.23
CA GLY A 52 -0.73 7.68 20.45
C GLY A 52 -0.89 7.45 18.96
N ILE A 53 -0.76 8.54 18.21
CA ILE A 53 -0.73 8.54 16.75
C ILE A 53 0.49 9.36 16.35
N THR A 54 1.36 8.76 15.56
CA THR A 54 2.51 9.46 14.99
C THR A 54 2.26 9.76 13.52
N TRP A 55 3.18 10.48 12.91
CA TRP A 55 3.12 10.77 11.47
C TRP A 55 2.98 9.50 10.61
N VAL A 56 3.72 8.44 10.93
CA VAL A 56 3.70 7.19 10.15
C VAL A 56 2.34 6.51 10.22
N ASP A 57 1.66 6.60 11.36
CA ASP A 57 0.31 6.04 11.53
C ASP A 57 -0.73 6.74 10.63
N LEU A 58 -0.47 8.00 10.24
CA LEU A 58 -1.35 8.78 9.36
C LEU A 58 -1.10 8.53 7.87
N VAL A 59 0.04 7.97 7.48
CA VAL A 59 0.40 7.76 6.07
C VAL A 59 -0.62 6.86 5.37
N PHE A 60 -1.01 5.76 5.99
CA PHE A 60 -2.01 4.85 5.43
C PHE A 60 -3.42 5.47 5.35
N PRO A 61 -3.96 6.13 6.40
CA PRO A 61 -5.17 6.93 6.28
C PRO A 61 -5.15 7.98 5.19
N PHE A 62 -4.04 8.68 5.00
CA PHE A 62 -3.89 9.66 3.91
C PHE A 62 -4.01 9.02 2.54
N PHE A 63 -3.38 7.85 2.36
CA PHE A 63 -3.51 7.09 1.13
C PHE A 63 -4.96 6.67 0.88
N LEU A 64 -5.66 6.14 1.89
CA LEU A 64 -7.07 5.75 1.79
C LEU A 64 -7.99 6.95 1.49
N PHE A 65 -7.75 8.09 2.12
CA PHE A 65 -8.48 9.31 1.85
C PHE A 65 -8.32 9.75 0.39
N ALA A 66 -7.08 9.81 -0.11
CA ALA A 66 -6.80 10.17 -1.49
C ALA A 66 -7.40 9.17 -2.49
N LEU A 67 -7.39 7.88 -2.15
CA LEU A 67 -8.03 6.83 -2.95
C LEU A 67 -9.54 7.04 -3.01
N GLY A 68 -10.19 7.22 -1.87
CA GLY A 68 -11.64 7.46 -1.78
C GLY A 68 -12.07 8.71 -2.53
N ALA A 69 -11.33 9.81 -2.37
CA ALA A 69 -11.59 11.05 -3.09
C ALA A 69 -11.43 10.93 -4.62
N ALA A 70 -10.57 10.04 -5.10
CA ALA A 70 -10.35 9.82 -6.54
C ALA A 70 -11.47 9.00 -7.21
N ILE A 71 -12.24 8.22 -6.46
CA ILE A 71 -13.30 7.34 -6.99
C ILE A 71 -14.36 8.13 -7.76
N PRO A 72 -15.00 9.21 -7.22
CA PRO A 72 -16.00 9.98 -7.93
C PRO A 72 -15.47 10.57 -9.24
N PHE A 73 -14.23 11.07 -9.24
CA PHE A 73 -13.61 11.63 -10.45
C PHE A 73 -13.36 10.55 -11.52
N SER A 74 -12.96 9.36 -11.12
CA SER A 74 -12.73 8.24 -12.04
C SER A 74 -14.04 7.73 -12.64
N ILE A 75 -15.07 7.54 -11.82
CA ILE A 75 -16.38 7.04 -12.26
C ILE A 75 -17.10 8.10 -13.08
N GLY A 76 -17.18 9.35 -12.60
CA GLY A 76 -17.83 10.46 -13.30
C GLY A 76 -17.23 10.63 -14.69
N GLY A 77 -15.90 10.56 -14.81
CA GLY A 77 -15.22 10.66 -16.10
C GLY A 77 -15.55 9.60 -17.12
N LYS A 78 -15.90 8.41 -16.70
CA LYS A 78 -16.34 7.33 -17.59
C LYS A 78 -17.81 7.53 -17.98
N LEU A 79 -18.66 7.94 -17.04
CA LEU A 79 -20.07 8.20 -17.29
C LEU A 79 -20.27 9.41 -18.22
N ASP A 80 -19.49 10.48 -18.05
CA ASP A 80 -19.51 11.66 -18.95
C ASP A 80 -19.12 11.31 -20.39
N LYS A 81 -18.30 10.26 -20.58
CA LYS A 81 -17.97 9.72 -21.90
C LYS A 81 -19.03 8.79 -22.47
N GLY A 82 -20.14 8.58 -21.78
CA GLY A 82 -21.25 7.73 -22.21
C GLY A 82 -21.00 6.23 -22.01
N GLU A 83 -20.04 5.83 -21.19
CA GLU A 83 -19.84 4.41 -20.89
C GLU A 83 -21.03 3.86 -20.09
N ARG A 84 -21.45 2.63 -20.40
CA ARG A 84 -22.55 1.98 -19.68
C ARG A 84 -22.16 1.71 -18.24
N ILE A 85 -23.04 2.01 -17.29
CA ILE A 85 -22.84 1.80 -15.85
C ILE A 85 -22.38 0.37 -15.55
N GLY A 86 -22.99 -0.64 -16.19
CA GLY A 86 -22.60 -2.04 -16.01
C GLY A 86 -21.12 -2.33 -16.37
N LYS A 87 -20.61 -1.68 -17.42
CA LYS A 87 -19.18 -1.79 -17.79
C LYS A 87 -18.29 -1.13 -16.73
N VAL A 88 -18.67 0.05 -16.25
CA VAL A 88 -17.90 0.77 -15.23
C VAL A 88 -17.85 -0.03 -13.93
N ILE A 89 -18.96 -0.63 -13.51
CA ILE A 89 -19.00 -1.51 -12.33
C ILE A 89 -18.12 -2.75 -12.56
N GLY A 90 -18.23 -3.40 -13.73
CA GLY A 90 -17.39 -4.54 -14.07
C GLY A 90 -15.90 -4.25 -14.00
N ASP A 91 -15.46 -3.12 -14.53
CA ASP A 91 -14.07 -2.64 -14.43
C ASP A 91 -13.64 -2.41 -12.98
N CYS A 92 -14.51 -1.87 -12.13
CA CYS A 92 -14.23 -1.64 -10.72
C CYS A 92 -14.08 -2.97 -9.96
N VAL A 93 -14.98 -3.91 -10.21
CA VAL A 93 -14.93 -5.26 -9.60
C VAL A 93 -13.65 -5.98 -10.04
N LEU A 94 -13.33 -5.96 -11.34
CA LEU A 94 -12.12 -6.60 -11.86
C LEU A 94 -10.84 -6.01 -11.24
N ARG A 95 -10.78 -4.68 -11.06
CA ARG A 95 -9.67 -4.04 -10.36
C ARG A 95 -9.61 -4.46 -8.88
N GLY A 96 -10.75 -4.54 -8.21
CA GLY A 96 -10.82 -5.03 -6.83
C GLY A 96 -10.29 -6.46 -6.71
N LEU A 97 -10.72 -7.35 -7.60
CA LEU A 97 -10.24 -8.74 -7.64
C LEU A 97 -8.73 -8.84 -7.89
N ARG A 98 -8.20 -8.03 -8.82
CA ARG A 98 -6.74 -7.98 -9.08
C ARG A 98 -5.97 -7.50 -7.87
N LEU A 99 -6.45 -6.48 -7.16
CA LEU A 99 -5.82 -5.99 -5.94
C LEU A 99 -5.88 -7.01 -4.79
N THR A 100 -7.01 -7.70 -4.65
CA THR A 100 -7.16 -8.78 -3.66
C THR A 100 -6.21 -9.93 -3.96
N PHE A 101 -6.14 -10.35 -5.23
CA PHE A 101 -5.19 -11.38 -5.67
C PHE A 101 -3.75 -10.96 -5.38
N PHE A 102 -3.39 -9.71 -5.68
CA PHE A 102 -2.06 -9.16 -5.41
C PHE A 102 -1.72 -9.16 -3.91
N ALA A 103 -2.67 -8.78 -3.06
CA ALA A 103 -2.47 -8.78 -1.60
C ALA A 103 -2.24 -10.19 -1.06
N ILE A 104 -3.06 -11.17 -1.50
CA ILE A 104 -2.90 -12.58 -1.12
C ILE A 104 -1.55 -13.11 -1.63
N PHE A 105 -1.21 -12.78 -2.89
CA PHE A 105 0.04 -13.20 -3.51
C PHE A 105 1.26 -12.71 -2.71
N ILE A 106 1.33 -11.40 -2.39
CA ILE A 106 2.45 -10.87 -1.60
C ILE A 106 2.56 -11.57 -0.26
N GLN A 107 1.44 -11.83 0.42
CA GLN A 107 1.45 -12.46 1.73
C GLN A 107 1.96 -13.90 1.71
N HIS A 108 1.74 -14.63 0.62
CA HIS A 108 2.16 -16.04 0.49
C HIS A 108 3.52 -16.21 -0.19
N MET A 109 3.91 -15.27 -1.06
CA MET A 109 5.17 -15.30 -1.79
C MET A 109 6.26 -14.43 -1.17
N TYR A 110 6.05 -13.98 0.05
CA TYR A 110 7.05 -13.27 0.82
C TYR A 110 8.15 -14.25 1.28
N PRO A 111 9.45 -13.93 1.13
CA PRO A 111 10.54 -14.89 1.39
C PRO A 111 10.50 -15.51 2.78
N TRP A 112 10.08 -14.73 3.80
CA TRP A 112 9.94 -15.22 5.18
C TRP A 112 8.75 -16.17 5.39
N ALA A 113 7.77 -16.19 4.49
CA ALA A 113 6.68 -17.16 4.51
C ALA A 113 7.07 -18.48 3.83
N THR A 114 8.10 -18.44 2.97
CA THR A 114 8.52 -19.59 2.16
C THR A 114 9.60 -20.41 2.84
N SER A 115 10.53 -19.78 3.54
CA SER A 115 11.59 -20.48 4.31
C SER A 115 12.06 -19.68 5.52
N SER A 116 12.53 -20.39 6.55
CA SER A 116 13.14 -19.81 7.74
C SER A 116 14.31 -20.73 8.21
N PRO A 117 15.56 -20.26 8.13
CA PRO A 117 16.07 -18.98 7.63
C PRO A 117 15.88 -18.80 6.11
N GLN A 118 15.91 -17.54 5.66
CA GLN A 118 15.74 -17.22 4.23
C GLN A 118 16.92 -17.74 3.43
N ASP A 119 16.57 -18.47 2.39
CA ASP A 119 17.48 -19.07 1.44
C ASP A 119 17.48 -18.27 0.11
N THR A 120 18.54 -18.38 -0.67
CA THR A 120 18.64 -17.76 -2.01
C THR A 120 17.51 -18.23 -2.90
N ASP A 121 17.10 -19.51 -2.79
CA ASP A 121 16.02 -20.09 -3.58
C ASP A 121 14.66 -19.46 -3.25
N SER A 122 14.39 -19.13 -1.99
CA SER A 122 13.16 -18.44 -1.59
C SER A 122 13.08 -17.01 -2.12
N TRP A 123 14.21 -16.30 -2.20
CA TRP A 123 14.29 -14.99 -2.84
C TRP A 123 14.08 -15.08 -4.35
N LEU A 124 14.73 -16.02 -5.03
CA LEU A 124 14.57 -16.24 -6.46
C LEU A 124 13.13 -16.65 -6.82
N LEU A 125 12.51 -17.51 -6.02
CA LEU A 125 11.12 -17.91 -6.18
C LEU A 125 10.18 -16.71 -6.06
N SER A 126 10.36 -15.89 -5.04
CA SER A 126 9.54 -14.69 -4.79
C SER A 126 9.67 -13.67 -5.91
N ILE A 127 10.89 -13.39 -6.37
CA ILE A 127 11.16 -12.46 -7.47
C ILE A 127 10.60 -13.03 -8.79
N GLY A 128 10.83 -14.31 -9.07
CA GLY A 128 10.33 -14.97 -10.27
C GLY A 128 8.81 -14.97 -10.34
N ALA A 129 8.14 -15.30 -9.23
CA ALA A 129 6.70 -15.26 -9.12
C ALA A 129 6.13 -13.84 -9.30
N PHE A 130 6.81 -12.82 -8.73
CA PHE A 130 6.44 -11.41 -8.89
C PHE A 130 6.56 -10.96 -10.34
N ILE A 131 7.65 -11.33 -11.04
CA ILE A 131 7.83 -11.01 -12.47
C ILE A 131 6.73 -11.66 -13.32
N LEU A 132 6.39 -12.92 -13.05
CA LEU A 132 5.35 -13.65 -13.77
C LEU A 132 3.94 -13.06 -13.58
N MET A 133 3.72 -12.30 -12.53
CA MET A 133 2.43 -11.66 -12.28
C MET A 133 2.17 -10.43 -13.19
N PHE A 134 3.20 -9.77 -13.71
CA PHE A 134 3.04 -8.56 -14.52
C PHE A 134 2.36 -8.76 -15.89
N PRO A 135 2.50 -9.89 -16.60
CA PRO A 135 1.82 -10.12 -17.87
C PRO A 135 0.32 -10.42 -17.76
N MET A 136 -0.22 -10.66 -16.57
CA MET A 136 -1.64 -10.91 -16.32
C MET A 136 -2.41 -9.60 -16.05
#